data_6fb5094f9d00fc2ba399c24785cb40d3
#
_entry.id   6fb5094f9d00fc2ba399c24785cb40d3
#
_cell.length_a   1.000
_cell.length_b   1.000
_cell.length_c   1.000
_cell.angle_alpha   90.00
_cell.angle_beta   90.00
_cell.angle_gamma   90.00
#
_symmetry.space_group_name_H-M   'P 1'
#
loop_
_entity.id
_entity.type
_entity.pdbx_description
1 polymer ?
#
loop_
_entity_poly.entity_id
_entity_poly.type
_entity_poly.pdbx_seq_one_letter_code
_entity_poly.pdbx_strand_id
1 'polypeptide(L)'
;MRLIEHARACLAGLLPLAMLAISIGWVPQAGAERIKDLASFAGVRDNQLIGYGIVVGLAGTGDQTTQVPFTRQSIQNMLERQGLSPDGGNVQLANVAAVMVTGTLPPFAKPGQTIDVTVSSMGNADSLRGGELLMTPLKGADDNIYAVAQGSLIVGGLDASGRDGSRVTVNIPTAGRIPNGATVERSVPSKMGGAGAVFLNLRESDFTTARRMEKAINDVLGG
;
A
#
# COMPACT_ATOMS: atom_id res chain seq x y z
N MET A 1 -65.98 40.89 6.16
CA MET A 1 -66.02 39.60 6.88
C MET A 1 -65.85 38.36 5.93
N ARG A 2 -66.21 38.43 4.66
CA ARG A 2 -66.13 37.29 3.69
C ARG A 2 -64.69 37.01 3.13
N LEU A 3 -63.77 37.98 3.15
CA LEU A 3 -62.41 37.80 2.60
C LEU A 3 -61.48 36.94 3.51
N ILE A 4 -61.74 36.86 4.82
CA ILE A 4 -60.95 36.14 5.81
C ILE A 4 -61.30 34.62 5.78
N GLU A 5 -62.50 34.26 5.43
CA GLU A 5 -62.94 32.84 5.32
C GLU A 5 -62.35 32.12 4.10
N HIS A 6 -62.22 32.82 2.98
CA HIS A 6 -61.57 32.24 1.78
C HIS A 6 -60.09 32.04 1.91
N ALA A 7 -59.40 32.91 2.69
CA ALA A 7 -57.97 32.74 2.97
C ALA A 7 -57.69 31.50 3.89
N ARG A 8 -58.60 31.24 4.84
CA ARG A 8 -58.49 30.07 5.74
C ARG A 8 -58.78 28.76 5.02
N ALA A 9 -59.68 28.75 4.06
CA ALA A 9 -60.02 27.54 3.24
C ALA A 9 -58.87 27.19 2.29
N CYS A 10 -58.20 28.18 1.70
CA CYS A 10 -57.03 27.94 0.86
C CYS A 10 -55.81 27.43 1.64
N LEU A 11 -55.59 27.95 2.87
CA LEU A 11 -54.48 27.50 3.72
C LEU A 11 -54.70 26.07 4.24
N ALA A 12 -55.96 25.69 4.54
CA ALA A 12 -56.30 24.36 5.02
C ALA A 12 -56.12 23.26 3.95
N GLY A 13 -56.26 23.61 2.64
CA GLY A 13 -56.05 22.69 1.53
C GLY A 13 -54.56 22.53 1.11
N LEU A 14 -53.72 23.53 1.41
CA LEU A 14 -52.28 23.47 1.08
C LEU A 14 -51.45 22.66 2.08
N LEU A 15 -51.86 22.61 3.35
CA LEU A 15 -51.14 21.86 4.40
C LEU A 15 -51.05 20.34 4.13
N PRO A 16 -52.15 19.62 3.79
CA PRO A 16 -52.04 18.21 3.52
C PRO A 16 -51.29 17.89 2.22
N LEU A 17 -51.31 18.77 1.24
CA LEU A 17 -50.55 18.61 -0.01
C LEU A 17 -49.05 18.78 0.22
N ALA A 18 -48.64 19.70 1.08
CA ALA A 18 -47.26 19.88 1.50
C ALA A 18 -46.73 18.70 2.35
N MET A 19 -47.55 18.12 3.22
CA MET A 19 -47.18 16.90 3.98
C MET A 19 -47.04 15.68 3.07
N LEU A 20 -47.87 15.56 2.03
CA LEU A 20 -47.77 14.46 1.05
C LEU A 20 -46.49 14.57 0.20
N ALA A 21 -46.07 15.80 -0.15
CA ALA A 21 -44.85 16.05 -0.90
C ALA A 21 -43.58 15.74 -0.09
N ILE A 22 -43.59 15.94 1.22
CA ILE A 22 -42.46 15.67 2.12
C ILE A 22 -42.27 14.17 2.34
N SER A 23 -43.35 13.36 2.31
CA SER A 23 -43.26 11.91 2.48
C SER A 23 -42.73 11.16 1.24
N ILE A 24 -42.74 11.79 0.06
CA ILE A 24 -42.22 11.17 -1.20
C ILE A 24 -40.70 11.40 -1.34
N GLY A 25 -40.10 12.34 -0.60
CA GLY A 25 -38.70 12.73 -0.71
C GLY A 25 -37.68 11.81 0.00
N TRP A 26 -38.12 10.86 0.82
CA TRP A 26 -37.25 9.93 1.55
C TRP A 26 -37.44 8.49 1.05
N VAL A 27 -37.09 8.25 -0.19
CA VAL A 27 -36.81 6.87 -0.63
C VAL A 27 -35.38 6.56 -0.18
N PRO A 28 -35.15 5.65 0.78
CA PRO A 28 -33.82 5.19 1.07
C PRO A 28 -33.25 4.61 -0.22
N GLN A 29 -32.17 5.22 -0.74
CA GLN A 29 -31.43 4.64 -1.85
C GLN A 29 -30.91 3.28 -1.36
N ALA A 30 -31.57 2.21 -1.76
CA ALA A 30 -31.07 0.87 -1.61
C ALA A 30 -29.82 0.77 -2.50
N GLY A 31 -28.66 1.06 -1.92
CA GLY A 31 -27.39 0.80 -2.55
C GLY A 31 -27.32 -0.69 -2.85
N ALA A 32 -27.32 -1.07 -4.12
CA ALA A 32 -27.06 -2.45 -4.52
C ALA A 32 -25.59 -2.74 -4.23
N GLU A 33 -25.30 -3.34 -3.06
CA GLU A 33 -23.97 -3.81 -2.72
C GLU A 33 -23.57 -4.95 -3.66
N ARG A 34 -22.38 -4.84 -4.23
CA ARG A 34 -21.85 -5.87 -5.14
C ARG A 34 -21.22 -7.00 -4.33
N ILE A 35 -21.37 -8.23 -4.79
CA ILE A 35 -20.78 -9.43 -4.14
C ILE A 35 -19.27 -9.23 -3.85
N LYS A 36 -18.54 -8.58 -4.75
CA LYS A 36 -17.11 -8.28 -4.56
C LYS A 36 -16.79 -7.36 -3.36
N ASP A 37 -17.77 -6.55 -2.94
CA ASP A 37 -17.62 -5.64 -1.82
C ASP A 37 -17.93 -6.34 -0.48
N LEU A 38 -18.76 -7.41 -0.54
CA LEU A 38 -19.21 -8.20 0.60
C LEU A 38 -18.33 -9.43 0.89
N ALA A 39 -17.67 -9.98 -0.12
CA ALA A 39 -16.94 -11.24 -0.01
C ALA A 39 -15.61 -11.22 -0.73
N SER A 40 -14.72 -12.12 -0.32
CA SER A 40 -13.44 -12.42 -0.96
C SER A 40 -13.33 -13.92 -1.26
N PHE A 41 -12.55 -14.27 -2.27
CA PHE A 41 -12.27 -15.67 -2.58
C PHE A 41 -11.36 -16.28 -1.50
N ALA A 42 -11.73 -17.45 -0.99
CA ALA A 42 -10.91 -18.19 -0.05
C ALA A 42 -9.58 -18.59 -0.70
N GLY A 43 -8.47 -18.41 0.04
CA GLY A 43 -7.12 -18.71 -0.45
C GLY A 43 -6.50 -17.62 -1.33
N VAL A 44 -7.21 -16.52 -1.58
CA VAL A 44 -6.71 -15.35 -2.31
C VAL A 44 -6.37 -14.24 -1.33
N ARG A 45 -5.09 -13.90 -1.23
CA ARG A 45 -4.60 -12.84 -0.34
C ARG A 45 -3.38 -12.14 -0.92
N ASP A 46 -3.19 -10.92 -0.52
CA ASP A 46 -1.92 -10.22 -0.74
C ASP A 46 -0.80 -10.86 0.09
N ASN A 47 0.39 -10.91 -0.48
CA ASN A 47 1.57 -11.43 0.21
C ASN A 47 2.54 -10.29 0.47
N GLN A 48 2.94 -10.15 1.73
CA GLN A 48 3.92 -9.14 2.11
C GLN A 48 5.32 -9.63 1.76
N LEU A 49 6.08 -8.76 1.10
CA LEU A 49 7.47 -9.00 0.75
C LEU A 49 8.37 -8.06 1.54
N ILE A 50 9.53 -8.57 1.94
CA ILE A 50 10.54 -7.82 2.66
C ILE A 50 11.92 -8.11 2.08
N GLY A 51 12.78 -7.09 2.02
CA GLY A 51 14.17 -7.23 1.59
C GLY A 51 15.08 -6.26 2.32
N TYR A 52 16.33 -6.65 2.46
CA TYR A 52 17.40 -5.80 2.93
C TYR A 52 18.19 -5.29 1.72
N GLY A 53 18.36 -3.98 1.62
CA GLY A 53 19.04 -3.34 0.50
C GLY A 53 19.97 -2.21 0.91
N ILE A 54 20.64 -1.65 -0.09
CA ILE A 54 21.52 -0.50 0.05
C ILE A 54 21.04 0.60 -0.89
N VAL A 55 20.91 1.81 -0.37
CA VAL A 55 20.70 3.02 -1.13
C VAL A 55 22.04 3.73 -1.29
N VAL A 56 22.33 4.16 -2.52
CA VAL A 56 23.55 4.89 -2.86
C VAL A 56 23.22 6.27 -3.44
N GLY A 57 24.23 7.11 -3.61
CA GLY A 57 24.08 8.44 -4.24
C GLY A 57 23.52 9.52 -3.33
N LEU A 58 23.49 9.29 -2.02
CA LEU A 58 23.07 10.30 -1.03
C LEU A 58 24.07 11.43 -0.93
N ALA A 59 23.56 12.67 -0.78
CA ALA A 59 24.41 13.87 -0.73
C ALA A 59 24.97 14.13 0.68
N GLY A 60 25.66 13.15 1.26
CA GLY A 60 26.24 13.24 2.61
C GLY A 60 25.23 13.00 3.73
N THR A 61 24.00 12.58 3.40
CA THR A 61 22.91 12.32 4.35
C THR A 61 22.71 10.84 4.66
N GLY A 62 23.62 9.99 4.18
CA GLY A 62 23.59 8.56 4.42
C GLY A 62 24.05 8.15 5.81
N ASP A 63 24.23 6.85 6.01
CA ASP A 63 24.66 6.29 7.28
C ASP A 63 26.11 6.72 7.61
N GLN A 64 26.32 7.04 8.86
CA GLN A 64 27.68 7.21 9.39
C GLN A 64 28.28 5.81 9.61
N THR A 65 29.04 5.33 8.64
CA THR A 65 29.56 3.94 8.60
C THR A 65 30.47 3.59 9.78
N THR A 66 30.96 4.58 10.51
CA THR A 66 31.69 4.39 11.77
C THR A 66 30.78 3.99 12.93
N GLN A 67 29.51 4.43 12.91
CA GLN A 67 28.51 4.15 13.95
C GLN A 67 27.59 3.00 13.55
N VAL A 68 27.49 2.69 12.25
CA VAL A 68 26.61 1.65 11.68
C VAL A 68 27.48 0.58 10.98
N PRO A 69 28.07 -0.37 11.74
CA PRO A 69 28.99 -1.36 11.19
C PRO A 69 28.42 -2.25 10.11
N PHE A 70 27.12 -2.59 10.19
CA PHE A 70 26.46 -3.47 9.23
C PHE A 70 26.34 -2.82 7.85
N THR A 71 26.18 -1.51 7.72
CA THR A 71 26.17 -0.80 6.44
C THR A 71 27.52 -0.96 5.74
N ARG A 72 28.63 -0.77 6.47
CA ARG A 72 29.98 -0.98 5.95
C ARG A 72 30.19 -2.43 5.50
N GLN A 73 29.83 -3.38 6.34
CA GLN A 73 29.96 -4.83 6.03
C GLN A 73 29.20 -5.19 4.75
N SER A 74 27.99 -4.65 4.57
CA SER A 74 27.16 -4.93 3.40
C SER A 74 27.78 -4.40 2.12
N ILE A 75 28.39 -3.21 2.16
CA ILE A 75 29.10 -2.63 1.02
C ILE A 75 30.35 -3.46 0.70
N GLN A 76 31.11 -3.84 1.70
CA GLN A 76 32.28 -4.70 1.49
C GLN A 76 31.90 -6.01 0.83
N ASN A 77 30.90 -6.71 1.35
CA ASN A 77 30.39 -7.96 0.77
C ASN A 77 29.87 -7.77 -0.67
N MET A 78 29.28 -6.62 -0.98
CA MET A 78 28.82 -6.30 -2.33
C MET A 78 30.00 -6.11 -3.29
N LEU A 79 31.02 -5.32 -2.89
CA LEU A 79 32.22 -5.07 -3.69
C LEU A 79 33.01 -6.35 -3.93
N GLU A 80 33.16 -7.20 -2.92
CA GLU A 80 33.81 -8.50 -3.03
C GLU A 80 33.12 -9.42 -4.06
N ARG A 81 31.77 -9.44 -4.07
CA ARG A 81 31.02 -10.18 -5.09
C ARG A 81 31.24 -9.67 -6.51
N GLN A 82 31.62 -8.39 -6.65
CA GLN A 82 31.97 -7.78 -7.94
C GLN A 82 33.45 -7.92 -8.28
N GLY A 83 34.22 -8.65 -7.46
CA GLY A 83 35.66 -8.85 -7.66
C GLY A 83 36.53 -7.68 -7.22
N LEU A 84 35.97 -6.73 -6.46
CA LEU A 84 36.69 -5.61 -5.88
C LEU A 84 37.02 -5.94 -4.42
N SER A 85 38.27 -6.01 -4.06
CA SER A 85 38.68 -6.15 -2.68
C SER A 85 39.04 -4.76 -2.15
N PRO A 86 38.16 -4.15 -1.34
CA PRO A 86 38.54 -2.91 -0.67
C PRO A 86 39.62 -3.23 0.35
N ASP A 87 40.81 -2.65 0.16
CA ASP A 87 41.86 -2.69 1.17
C ASP A 87 41.24 -2.24 2.49
N GLY A 88 41.47 -3.01 3.57
CA GLY A 88 40.80 -2.90 4.87
C GLY A 88 40.93 -1.55 5.61
N GLY A 89 41.04 -0.46 4.86
CA GLY A 89 41.01 0.90 5.35
C GLY A 89 39.65 1.29 5.91
N ASN A 90 39.68 2.22 6.84
CA ASN A 90 38.47 2.76 7.48
C ASN A 90 37.73 3.68 6.48
N VAL A 91 36.94 3.06 5.57
CA VAL A 91 36.17 3.78 4.56
C VAL A 91 34.98 4.46 5.25
N GLN A 92 35.07 5.77 5.37
CA GLN A 92 33.96 6.60 5.83
C GLN A 92 33.09 6.97 4.63
N LEU A 93 31.90 6.39 4.54
CA LEU A 93 30.93 6.68 3.50
C LEU A 93 29.74 7.39 4.15
N ALA A 94 29.39 8.56 3.65
CA ALA A 94 28.21 9.30 4.08
C ALA A 94 27.15 9.39 2.96
N ASN A 95 27.42 8.75 1.82
CA ASN A 95 26.55 8.77 0.64
C ASN A 95 25.84 7.44 0.40
N VAL A 96 25.81 6.57 1.41
CA VAL A 96 25.14 5.26 1.37
C VAL A 96 24.32 5.05 2.62
N ALA A 97 23.24 4.28 2.53
CA ALA A 97 22.42 3.89 3.66
C ALA A 97 21.93 2.46 3.53
N ALA A 98 21.94 1.73 4.64
CA ALA A 98 21.25 0.45 4.74
C ALA A 98 19.75 0.66 4.91
N VAL A 99 18.96 -0.08 4.14
CA VAL A 99 17.52 0.11 4.08
C VAL A 99 16.76 -1.21 4.17
N MET A 100 15.57 -1.12 4.75
CA MET A 100 14.54 -2.14 4.62
C MET A 100 13.61 -1.77 3.46
N VAL A 101 13.36 -2.72 2.58
CA VAL A 101 12.47 -2.57 1.44
C VAL A 101 11.26 -3.46 1.68
N THR A 102 10.07 -2.89 1.57
CA THR A 102 8.81 -3.61 1.72
C THR A 102 7.94 -3.42 0.49
N GLY A 103 7.21 -4.47 0.11
CA GLY A 103 6.27 -4.43 -0.98
C GLY A 103 5.11 -5.38 -0.74
N THR A 104 4.00 -5.13 -1.43
CA THR A 104 2.83 -6.01 -1.38
C THR A 104 2.69 -6.67 -2.75
N LEU A 105 2.79 -7.99 -2.77
CA LEU A 105 2.59 -8.79 -3.98
C LEU A 105 1.10 -9.16 -4.08
N PRO A 106 0.38 -8.62 -5.08
CA PRO A 106 -1.02 -8.96 -5.30
C PRO A 106 -1.21 -10.45 -5.60
N PRO A 107 -2.37 -11.01 -5.30
CA PRO A 107 -2.70 -12.37 -5.71
C PRO A 107 -2.68 -12.46 -7.24
N PHE A 108 -2.25 -13.61 -7.76
CA PHE A 108 -2.15 -13.90 -9.21
C PHE A 108 -1.14 -13.02 -9.98
N ALA A 109 -0.27 -12.29 -9.28
CA ALA A 109 0.81 -11.58 -9.95
C ALA A 109 1.69 -12.54 -10.74
N LYS A 110 2.02 -12.15 -11.98
CA LYS A 110 2.81 -12.94 -12.89
C LYS A 110 4.24 -12.42 -12.98
N PRO A 111 5.22 -13.28 -13.27
CA PRO A 111 6.57 -12.83 -13.57
C PRO A 111 6.59 -11.74 -14.64
N GLY A 112 7.42 -10.72 -14.44
CA GLY A 112 7.53 -9.53 -15.29
C GLY A 112 6.57 -8.38 -14.95
N GLN A 113 5.59 -8.58 -14.07
CA GLN A 113 4.78 -7.49 -13.56
C GLN A 113 5.56 -6.66 -12.54
N THR A 114 5.23 -5.37 -12.43
CA THR A 114 5.87 -4.47 -11.48
C THR A 114 4.95 -4.15 -10.30
N ILE A 115 5.57 -3.94 -9.14
CA ILE A 115 4.89 -3.52 -7.92
C ILE A 115 5.62 -2.32 -7.30
N ASP A 116 4.88 -1.52 -6.57
CA ASP A 116 5.43 -0.42 -5.79
C ASP A 116 6.16 -0.96 -4.56
N VAL A 117 7.25 -0.29 -4.20
CA VAL A 117 7.97 -0.61 -2.97
C VAL A 117 8.18 0.61 -2.10
N THR A 118 8.22 0.38 -0.81
CA THR A 118 8.57 1.38 0.20
C THR A 118 9.95 1.03 0.75
N VAL A 119 10.79 2.04 0.85
CA VAL A 119 12.18 1.94 1.31
C VAL A 119 12.32 2.77 2.57
N SER A 120 12.83 2.19 3.64
CA SER A 120 13.00 2.85 4.94
C SER A 120 14.42 2.64 5.47
N SER A 121 15.05 3.70 5.95
CA SER A 121 16.39 3.60 6.56
C SER A 121 16.38 2.72 7.80
N MET A 122 17.39 1.87 7.92
CA MET A 122 17.62 1.03 9.11
C MET A 122 18.77 1.56 9.99
N GLY A 123 19.59 2.42 9.42
CA GLY A 123 20.74 3.01 10.10
C GLY A 123 20.43 4.38 10.69
N ASN A 124 21.42 5.24 10.62
CA ASN A 124 21.32 6.61 11.12
C ASN A 124 21.39 7.66 9.99
N ALA A 125 20.93 7.30 8.79
CA ALA A 125 20.84 8.23 7.68
C ALA A 125 19.85 9.36 8.00
N ASP A 126 20.25 10.59 7.76
CA ASP A 126 19.41 11.78 7.97
C ASP A 126 18.33 11.90 6.87
N SER A 127 18.64 11.49 5.64
CA SER A 127 17.72 11.54 4.51
C SER A 127 18.10 10.55 3.41
N LEU A 128 17.06 9.95 2.77
CA LEU A 128 17.22 9.09 1.59
C LEU A 128 16.99 9.84 0.27
N ARG A 129 16.84 11.16 0.30
CA ARG A 129 16.53 11.97 -0.87
C ARG A 129 17.65 11.93 -1.91
N GLY A 130 17.27 11.75 -3.18
CA GLY A 130 18.18 11.65 -4.30
C GLY A 130 18.92 10.32 -4.40
N GLY A 131 18.65 9.40 -3.47
CA GLY A 131 19.27 8.09 -3.46
C GLY A 131 18.66 7.12 -4.48
N GLU A 132 19.44 6.13 -4.85
CA GLU A 132 19.06 5.03 -5.71
C GLU A 132 19.22 3.71 -4.97
N LEU A 133 18.15 2.90 -4.96
CA LEU A 133 18.17 1.56 -4.40
C LEU A 133 18.90 0.61 -5.35
N LEU A 134 19.93 -0.05 -4.87
CA LEU A 134 20.60 -1.12 -5.58
C LEU A 134 19.72 -2.38 -5.63
N MET A 135 19.99 -3.24 -6.60
CA MET A 135 19.26 -4.50 -6.80
C MET A 135 19.10 -5.28 -5.49
N THR A 136 17.87 -5.39 -5.04
CA THR A 136 17.50 -5.93 -3.73
C THR A 136 16.46 -7.04 -3.91
N PRO A 137 16.77 -8.29 -3.52
CA PRO A 137 15.80 -9.36 -3.55
C PRO A 137 14.75 -9.17 -2.44
N LEU A 138 13.49 -9.32 -2.79
CA LEU A 138 12.35 -9.28 -1.87
C LEU A 138 11.86 -10.70 -1.61
N LYS A 139 11.81 -11.07 -0.33
CA LYS A 139 11.41 -12.38 0.16
C LYS A 139 10.02 -12.38 0.75
N GLY A 140 9.31 -13.48 0.59
CA GLY A 140 8.08 -13.77 1.32
C GLY A 140 8.34 -14.35 2.71
N ALA A 141 7.26 -14.70 3.42
CA ALA A 141 7.33 -15.31 4.74
C ALA A 141 7.95 -16.72 4.75
N ASP A 142 8.10 -17.34 3.60
CA ASP A 142 8.72 -18.64 3.36
C ASP A 142 10.20 -18.53 2.95
N ASP A 143 10.82 -17.35 3.11
CA ASP A 143 12.20 -17.02 2.70
C ASP A 143 12.49 -17.15 1.20
N ASN A 144 11.52 -17.45 0.36
CA ASN A 144 11.71 -17.48 -1.08
C ASN A 144 11.68 -16.06 -1.66
N ILE A 145 12.50 -15.83 -2.70
CA ILE A 145 12.53 -14.57 -3.45
C ILE A 145 11.37 -14.59 -4.45
N TYR A 146 10.52 -13.55 -4.37
CA TYR A 146 9.37 -13.36 -5.25
C TYR A 146 9.49 -12.17 -6.18
N ALA A 147 10.25 -11.15 -5.77
CA ALA A 147 10.47 -9.97 -6.58
C ALA A 147 11.89 -9.42 -6.37
N VAL A 148 12.34 -8.58 -7.30
CA VAL A 148 13.61 -7.87 -7.21
C VAL A 148 13.34 -6.38 -7.35
N ALA A 149 13.76 -5.60 -6.36
CA ALA A 149 13.56 -4.16 -6.29
C ALA A 149 14.82 -3.41 -6.69
N GLN A 150 14.66 -2.32 -7.48
CA GLN A 150 15.72 -1.40 -7.86
C GLN A 150 15.10 -0.08 -8.33
N GLY A 151 15.83 1.04 -8.17
CA GLY A 151 15.48 2.32 -8.79
C GLY A 151 15.63 3.53 -7.88
N SER A 152 15.30 4.69 -8.43
CA SER A 152 15.45 5.97 -7.76
C SER A 152 14.32 6.22 -6.77
N LEU A 153 14.66 6.70 -5.57
CA LEU A 153 13.71 6.94 -4.51
C LEU A 153 12.99 8.28 -4.70
N ILE A 154 11.68 8.24 -4.56
CA ILE A 154 10.84 9.43 -4.36
C ILE A 154 10.64 9.61 -2.86
N VAL A 155 11.31 10.59 -2.28
CA VAL A 155 11.21 10.93 -0.85
C VAL A 155 10.36 12.19 -0.72
N GLY A 156 9.23 12.06 -0.04
CA GLY A 156 8.37 13.19 0.32
C GLY A 156 8.96 13.93 1.52
N GLY A 157 8.77 15.27 1.56
CA GLY A 157 9.14 16.09 2.71
C GLY A 157 10.26 17.09 2.41
N LEU A 158 10.31 18.11 3.26
CA LEU A 158 11.34 19.15 3.30
C LEU A 158 12.05 19.08 4.65
N ASP A 159 13.36 19.01 4.60
CA ASP A 159 14.19 19.26 5.76
C ASP A 159 14.99 20.54 5.46
N ALA A 160 14.73 21.60 6.22
CA ALA A 160 15.44 22.87 6.13
C ALA A 160 16.07 23.16 7.47
N SER A 161 17.40 23.24 7.51
CA SER A 161 18.16 23.66 8.67
C SER A 161 18.66 25.09 8.46
N GLY A 162 18.34 25.99 9.41
CA GLY A 162 18.89 27.33 9.45
C GLY A 162 20.31 27.34 10.04
N ARG A 163 21.11 28.38 9.69
CA ARG A 163 22.43 28.59 10.28
C ARG A 163 22.42 28.90 11.79
N ASP A 164 21.23 29.21 12.31
CA ASP A 164 20.97 29.52 13.72
C ASP A 164 20.61 28.29 14.55
N GLY A 165 20.67 27.07 13.95
CA GLY A 165 20.32 25.82 14.61
C GLY A 165 18.81 25.48 14.56
N SER A 166 17.99 26.32 13.92
CA SER A 166 16.58 26.00 13.70
C SER A 166 16.45 24.90 12.63
N ARG A 167 15.65 23.86 12.92
CA ARG A 167 15.35 22.76 11.99
C ARG A 167 13.84 22.66 11.80
N VAL A 168 13.41 22.76 10.56
CA VAL A 168 12.02 22.51 10.19
C VAL A 168 11.99 21.24 9.34
N THR A 169 11.48 20.14 9.90
CA THR A 169 11.28 18.88 9.20
C THR A 169 9.80 18.71 8.91
N VAL A 170 9.43 18.70 7.64
CA VAL A 170 8.07 18.38 7.17
C VAL A 170 8.12 17.01 6.51
N ASN A 171 7.42 16.03 7.07
CA ASN A 171 7.47 14.61 6.73
C ASN A 171 8.82 13.92 7.06
N ILE A 172 8.81 12.59 6.98
CA ILE A 172 9.95 11.75 7.35
C ILE A 172 10.87 11.60 6.13
N PRO A 173 12.09 12.20 6.14
CA PRO A 173 13.01 12.11 5.00
C PRO A 173 13.74 10.76 4.91
N THR A 174 13.62 9.92 5.93
CA THR A 174 14.28 8.60 6.03
C THR A 174 13.45 7.46 5.45
N ALA A 175 12.29 7.78 4.85
CA ALA A 175 11.48 6.84 4.11
C ALA A 175 11.14 7.39 2.73
N GLY A 176 11.13 6.52 1.73
CA GLY A 176 10.81 6.85 0.35
C GLY A 176 10.02 5.75 -0.34
N ARG A 177 9.55 6.05 -1.53
CA ARG A 177 8.80 5.13 -2.38
C ARG A 177 9.44 5.03 -3.75
N ILE A 178 9.41 3.85 -4.34
CA ILE A 178 9.80 3.64 -5.75
C ILE A 178 8.57 3.07 -6.45
N PRO A 179 7.82 3.90 -7.21
CA PRO A 179 6.69 3.42 -8.01
C PRO A 179 7.17 2.42 -9.06
N ASN A 180 6.48 1.29 -9.17
CA ASN A 180 6.88 0.18 -10.05
C ASN A 180 8.33 -0.29 -9.82
N GLY A 181 8.84 -0.11 -8.59
CA GLY A 181 10.25 -0.30 -8.25
C GLY A 181 10.69 -1.73 -8.06
N ALA A 182 9.78 -2.70 -8.05
CA ALA A 182 10.16 -4.10 -8.03
C ALA A 182 9.48 -4.88 -9.14
N THR A 183 10.25 -5.77 -9.78
CA THR A 183 9.76 -6.71 -10.78
C THR A 183 9.50 -8.05 -10.12
N VAL A 184 8.35 -8.63 -10.39
CA VAL A 184 7.96 -9.96 -9.91
C VAL A 184 8.74 -11.02 -10.69
N GLU A 185 9.47 -11.86 -10.00
CA GLU A 185 10.25 -12.96 -10.57
C GLU A 185 9.52 -14.32 -10.47
N ARG A 186 8.69 -14.47 -9.44
CA ARG A 186 7.96 -15.69 -9.16
C ARG A 186 6.55 -15.41 -8.67
N SER A 187 5.57 -16.13 -9.22
CA SER A 187 4.20 -16.11 -8.73
C SER A 187 4.06 -16.91 -7.42
N VAL A 188 3.17 -16.43 -6.52
CA VAL A 188 2.77 -17.23 -5.35
C VAL A 188 1.67 -18.19 -5.79
N PRO A 189 1.80 -19.50 -5.51
CA PRO A 189 0.76 -20.46 -5.78
C PRO A 189 -0.49 -20.12 -4.95
N SER A 190 -1.55 -19.64 -5.59
CA SER A 190 -2.84 -19.40 -4.94
C SER A 190 -3.71 -20.64 -5.10
N LYS A 191 -4.05 -21.30 -4.01
CA LYS A 191 -5.01 -22.39 -4.01
C LYS A 191 -6.42 -21.80 -4.00
N MET A 192 -6.91 -21.42 -5.18
CA MET A 192 -8.27 -20.96 -5.36
C MET A 192 -9.19 -22.19 -5.48
N GLY A 193 -9.81 -22.57 -4.37
CA GLY A 193 -10.70 -23.72 -4.32
C GLY A 193 -9.99 -25.08 -4.26
N GLY A 194 -10.73 -26.11 -3.95
CA GLY A 194 -10.35 -27.53 -3.97
C GLY A 194 -11.49 -28.35 -4.53
N ALA A 195 -11.18 -29.44 -5.21
CA ALA A 195 -12.17 -30.38 -5.76
C ALA A 195 -13.25 -29.76 -6.69
N GLY A 196 -12.89 -28.74 -7.48
CA GLY A 196 -13.80 -28.11 -8.43
C GLY A 196 -14.78 -27.09 -7.81
N ALA A 197 -14.61 -26.74 -6.54
CA ALA A 197 -15.44 -25.74 -5.86
C ALA A 197 -14.63 -24.49 -5.52
N VAL A 198 -15.28 -23.32 -5.60
CA VAL A 198 -14.73 -22.02 -5.20
C VAL A 198 -15.48 -21.58 -3.95
N PHE A 199 -14.73 -21.21 -2.91
CA PHE A 199 -15.31 -20.73 -1.65
C PHE A 199 -15.22 -19.21 -1.57
N LEU A 200 -16.32 -18.59 -1.18
CA LEU A 200 -16.42 -17.16 -0.91
C LEU A 200 -16.50 -16.96 0.61
N ASN A 201 -15.56 -16.16 1.13
CA ASN A 201 -15.58 -15.76 2.53
C ASN A 201 -16.22 -14.39 2.64
N LEU A 202 -17.28 -14.27 3.43
CA LEU A 202 -17.86 -12.98 3.78
C LEU A 202 -16.85 -12.17 4.60
N ARG A 203 -16.79 -10.87 4.36
CA ARG A 203 -15.96 -9.93 5.15
C ARG A 203 -16.53 -9.76 6.55
N GLU A 204 -17.86 -9.71 6.65
CA GLU A 204 -18.59 -9.70 7.92
C GLU A 204 -19.45 -10.98 8.00
N SER A 205 -19.37 -11.67 9.13
CA SER A 205 -20.07 -12.94 9.35
C SER A 205 -21.57 -12.67 9.57
N ASP A 206 -22.37 -12.78 8.51
CA ASP A 206 -23.84 -12.68 8.57
C ASP A 206 -24.51 -13.75 7.72
N PHE A 207 -25.35 -14.57 8.38
CA PHE A 207 -26.09 -15.65 7.71
C PHE A 207 -27.14 -15.15 6.73
N THR A 208 -27.72 -13.97 6.99
CA THR A 208 -28.74 -13.39 6.10
C THR A 208 -28.10 -12.95 4.79
N THR A 209 -26.96 -12.28 4.87
CA THR A 209 -26.15 -11.85 3.72
C THR A 209 -25.65 -13.06 2.95
N ALA A 210 -25.17 -14.12 3.64
CA ALA A 210 -24.74 -15.36 3.00
C ALA A 210 -25.82 -15.98 2.14
N ARG A 211 -27.06 -16.13 2.67
CA ARG A 211 -28.21 -16.70 1.92
C ARG A 211 -28.64 -15.84 0.74
N ARG A 212 -28.64 -14.51 0.92
CA ARG A 212 -28.98 -13.58 -0.19
C ARG A 212 -27.96 -13.67 -1.30
N MET A 213 -26.69 -13.80 -0.95
CA MET A 213 -25.59 -13.93 -1.89
C MET A 213 -25.64 -15.26 -2.65
N GLU A 214 -25.87 -16.37 -1.91
CA GLU A 214 -26.07 -17.70 -2.50
C GLU A 214 -27.22 -17.68 -3.53
N LYS A 215 -28.37 -17.15 -3.13
CA LYS A 215 -29.51 -17.01 -4.03
C LYS A 215 -29.19 -16.18 -5.26
N ALA A 216 -28.57 -15.01 -5.08
CA ALA A 216 -28.23 -14.13 -6.20
C ALA A 216 -27.23 -14.78 -7.18
N ILE A 217 -26.29 -15.59 -6.68
CA ILE A 217 -25.35 -16.33 -7.50
C ILE A 217 -26.04 -17.43 -8.28
N ASN A 218 -26.90 -18.23 -7.62
CA ASN A 218 -27.65 -19.33 -8.25
C ASN A 218 -28.63 -18.81 -9.30
N ASP A 219 -29.33 -17.70 -9.04
CA ASP A 219 -30.23 -17.06 -9.99
C ASP A 219 -29.50 -16.62 -11.30
N VAL A 220 -28.22 -16.23 -11.20
CA VAL A 220 -27.41 -15.83 -12.36
C VAL A 220 -26.77 -17.02 -13.08
N LEU A 221 -26.32 -18.03 -12.34
CA LEU A 221 -25.64 -19.21 -12.90
C LEU A 221 -26.59 -20.32 -13.35
N GLY A 222 -27.89 -20.23 -13.06
CA GLY A 222 -28.91 -21.20 -13.47
C GLY A 222 -28.85 -22.49 -12.64
N GLY A 223 -28.52 -22.39 -11.37
CA GLY A 223 -28.50 -23.49 -10.41
C GLY A 223 -29.85 -23.66 -9.70
#